data_d4a5407858007e2e3d06e59f61888c9e
#
_entry.id   d4a5407858007e2e3d06e59f61888c9e
#
_cell.length_a   1.000
_cell.length_b   1.000
_cell.length_c   1.000
_cell.angle_alpha   90.00
_cell.angle_beta   90.00
_cell.angle_gamma   90.00
#
_symmetry.space_group_name_H-M   'P 1'
#
loop_
_entity.id
_entity.type
_entity.pdbx_description
1 polymer ?
#
loop_
_entity_poly.entity_id
_entity_poly.type
_entity_poly.pdbx_seq_one_letter_code
_entity_poly.pdbx_strand_id
1 'polypeptide(L)'
;VELAQYQYLLPRLTGMWTHLERQKGGIGLRGPGESEIETDRRIIRDKITRLKEQLAKIDKQMVTQRKNRGKLVRVALVGYTNVGKSTLMNLLSKSEVFAENKLFATLDTTVRKIAIKNVPLLLADTVGFIRKLPHHLVESFKSTLDEVREADVILHVVDISHPQFEDQIRVVNETLGELMDNSKPTITVFNKIDAFTYTKKEEDDLTPIERKNYSLEDLKQMWMSKQEGETVYISAKSKENIEELKEKIYDIAKDIHSARFPFNDFLYRDFEIDEETK
;
A
#
# COMPACT_ATOMS: atom_id res chain seq x y z
N VAL A 1 0.92 15.29 0.97
CA VAL A 1 -0.42 15.84 1.19
C VAL A 1 -0.39 17.37 1.06
N GLU A 2 0.44 18.09 1.83
CA GLU A 2 0.51 19.55 1.84
C GLU A 2 0.85 20.13 0.44
N LEU A 3 1.82 19.58 -0.27
CA LEU A 3 2.15 19.98 -1.63
C LEU A 3 0.94 19.87 -2.57
N ALA A 4 0.22 18.75 -2.50
CA ALA A 4 -0.97 18.52 -3.32
C ALA A 4 -2.11 19.51 -2.99
N GLN A 5 -2.25 19.88 -1.71
CA GLN A 5 -3.23 20.89 -1.29
C GLN A 5 -2.92 22.26 -1.92
N TYR A 6 -1.66 22.70 -1.87
CA TYR A 6 -1.27 23.97 -2.48
C TYR A 6 -1.36 23.97 -4.01
N GLN A 7 -1.04 22.84 -4.66
CA GLN A 7 -1.22 22.68 -6.10
C GLN A 7 -2.70 22.73 -6.50
N TYR A 8 -3.60 22.19 -5.67
CA TYR A 8 -5.04 22.24 -5.87
C TYR A 8 -5.62 23.65 -5.63
N LEU A 9 -5.09 24.37 -4.64
CA LEU A 9 -5.56 25.71 -4.28
C LEU A 9 -5.11 26.77 -5.29
N LEU A 10 -3.90 26.67 -5.84
CA LEU A 10 -3.30 27.68 -6.70
C LEU A 10 -4.19 28.12 -7.88
N PRO A 11 -4.81 27.22 -8.67
CA PRO A 11 -5.71 27.62 -9.76
C PRO A 11 -7.07 28.14 -9.28
N ARG A 12 -7.45 27.86 -8.02
CA ARG A 12 -8.76 28.23 -7.45
C ARG A 12 -8.74 29.54 -6.67
N LEU A 13 -7.58 30.11 -6.42
CA LEU A 13 -7.43 31.37 -5.67
C LEU A 13 -8.27 32.51 -6.25
N THR A 14 -8.34 32.64 -7.56
CA THR A 14 -9.17 33.67 -8.22
C THR A 14 -10.66 33.52 -7.89
N GLY A 15 -11.18 32.29 -7.83
CA GLY A 15 -12.60 32.07 -7.51
C GLY A 15 -12.95 32.25 -6.03
N MET A 16 -11.99 32.22 -5.12
CA MET A 16 -12.22 32.37 -3.67
C MET A 16 -12.38 33.87 -3.27
N TRP A 17 -11.87 34.81 -4.07
CA TRP A 17 -11.85 36.23 -3.79
C TRP A 17 -12.83 37.03 -4.65
N THR A 18 -13.94 36.42 -5.08
CA THR A 18 -14.96 37.08 -5.94
C THR A 18 -15.55 38.36 -5.36
N HIS A 19 -15.50 38.52 -4.03
CA HIS A 19 -15.98 39.74 -3.37
C HIS A 19 -15.03 40.95 -3.54
N LEU A 20 -13.72 40.69 -3.76
CA LEU A 20 -12.71 41.75 -3.99
C LEU A 20 -12.60 42.17 -5.46
N GLU A 21 -13.04 41.34 -6.41
CA GLU A 21 -13.09 41.68 -7.84
C GLU A 21 -14.03 42.87 -8.14
N ARG A 22 -15.00 43.16 -7.25
CA ARG A 22 -15.94 44.28 -7.40
C ARG A 22 -15.36 45.64 -7.03
N GLN A 23 -14.18 45.69 -6.36
CA GLN A 23 -13.47 46.94 -6.08
C GLN A 23 -12.53 47.28 -7.25
N LYS A 24 -13.07 47.74 -8.36
CA LYS A 24 -12.28 48.21 -9.49
C LYS A 24 -11.51 49.48 -9.13
N GLY A 25 -10.18 49.44 -9.29
CA GLY A 25 -9.37 50.67 -9.39
C GLY A 25 -9.79 51.48 -10.62
N GLY A 26 -9.57 52.77 -10.59
CA GLY A 26 -9.83 53.64 -11.75
C GLY A 26 -9.07 53.22 -13.00
N ILE A 27 -9.47 53.77 -14.16
CA ILE A 27 -8.92 53.40 -15.49
C ILE A 27 -7.39 53.41 -15.46
N GLY A 28 -6.79 52.20 -15.65
CA GLY A 28 -5.32 52.00 -15.69
C GLY A 28 -4.63 51.71 -14.36
N LEU A 29 -5.34 51.67 -13.22
CA LEU A 29 -4.79 51.31 -11.92
C LEU A 29 -5.26 49.89 -11.50
N ARG A 30 -4.31 49.03 -11.08
CA ARG A 30 -4.64 47.74 -10.45
C ARG A 30 -5.40 48.01 -9.15
N GLY A 31 -6.55 47.37 -8.97
CA GLY A 31 -7.32 47.44 -7.74
C GLY A 31 -6.60 46.73 -6.58
N PRO A 32 -6.87 47.11 -5.31
CA PRO A 32 -6.22 46.47 -4.14
C PRO A 32 -6.43 44.95 -4.11
N GLY A 33 -7.56 44.43 -4.60
CA GLY A 33 -7.82 43.00 -4.67
C GLY A 33 -6.93 42.23 -5.67
N GLU A 34 -6.54 42.87 -6.80
CA GLU A 34 -5.61 42.22 -7.77
C GLU A 34 -4.19 42.05 -7.18
N SER A 35 -3.71 43.08 -6.42
CA SER A 35 -2.39 43.01 -5.77
C SER A 35 -2.34 42.00 -4.64
N GLU A 36 -3.43 41.79 -3.90
CA GLU A 36 -3.54 40.78 -2.86
C GLU A 36 -3.56 39.36 -3.46
N ILE A 37 -4.35 39.13 -4.51
CA ILE A 37 -4.39 37.85 -5.22
C ILE A 37 -3.02 37.48 -5.81
N GLU A 38 -2.31 38.45 -6.40
CA GLU A 38 -0.94 38.21 -6.90
C GLU A 38 0.04 37.89 -5.77
N THR A 39 -0.11 38.55 -4.63
CA THR A 39 0.73 38.28 -3.44
C THR A 39 0.47 36.89 -2.89
N ASP A 40 -0.79 36.48 -2.74
CA ASP A 40 -1.15 35.16 -2.29
C ASP A 40 -0.67 34.06 -3.26
N ARG A 41 -0.81 34.28 -4.56
CA ARG A 41 -0.25 33.37 -5.59
C ARG A 41 1.25 33.24 -5.47
N ARG A 42 1.97 34.32 -5.20
CA ARG A 42 3.43 34.28 -5.01
C ARG A 42 3.78 33.47 -3.76
N ILE A 43 3.11 33.74 -2.64
CA ILE A 43 3.33 33.01 -1.37
C ILE A 43 3.09 31.50 -1.58
N ILE A 44 2.01 31.12 -2.26
CA ILE A 44 1.72 29.71 -2.51
C ILE A 44 2.73 29.08 -3.47
N ARG A 45 3.16 29.78 -4.52
CA ARG A 45 4.23 29.29 -5.41
C ARG A 45 5.54 29.10 -4.68
N ASP A 46 5.93 30.03 -3.82
CA ASP A 46 7.14 29.92 -2.99
C ASP A 46 7.04 28.73 -2.04
N LYS A 47 5.85 28.49 -1.46
CA LYS A 47 5.61 27.35 -0.59
C LYS A 47 5.68 26.02 -1.36
N ILE A 48 5.10 25.95 -2.55
CA ILE A 48 5.20 24.80 -3.46
C ILE A 48 6.68 24.52 -3.79
N THR A 49 7.46 25.54 -4.11
CA THR A 49 8.88 25.39 -4.46
C THR A 49 9.66 24.84 -3.27
N ARG A 50 9.48 25.39 -2.07
CA ARG A 50 10.13 24.91 -0.84
C ARG A 50 9.76 23.47 -0.52
N LEU A 51 8.49 23.10 -0.66
CA LEU A 51 8.05 21.73 -0.43
C LEU A 51 8.66 20.75 -1.45
N LYS A 52 8.77 21.14 -2.72
CA LYS A 52 9.47 20.34 -3.75
C LYS A 52 10.95 20.14 -3.44
N GLU A 53 11.64 21.18 -2.97
CA GLU A 53 13.04 21.09 -2.53
C GLU A 53 13.19 20.18 -1.32
N GLN A 54 12.29 20.26 -0.34
CA GLN A 54 12.28 19.37 0.81
C GLN A 54 12.07 17.91 0.40
N LEU A 55 11.11 17.64 -0.48
CA LEU A 55 10.88 16.30 -1.03
C LEU A 55 12.12 15.76 -1.74
N ALA A 56 12.77 16.57 -2.58
CA ALA A 56 14.00 16.16 -3.26
C ALA A 56 15.16 15.85 -2.29
N LYS A 57 15.24 16.53 -1.15
CA LYS A 57 16.21 16.21 -0.09
C LYS A 57 15.88 14.91 0.61
N ILE A 58 14.60 14.68 0.93
CA ILE A 58 14.11 13.45 1.53
C ILE A 58 14.37 12.27 0.59
N ASP A 59 14.07 12.40 -0.72
CA ASP A 59 14.34 11.36 -1.71
C ASP A 59 15.83 10.98 -1.77
N LYS A 60 16.74 11.97 -1.73
CA LYS A 60 18.17 11.70 -1.68
C LYS A 60 18.58 10.97 -0.40
N GLN A 61 18.03 11.36 0.75
CA GLN A 61 18.29 10.69 2.02
C GLN A 61 17.77 9.25 2.01
N MET A 62 16.55 9.02 1.47
CA MET A 62 15.98 7.69 1.33
C MET A 62 16.82 6.80 0.41
N VAL A 63 17.28 7.30 -0.75
CA VAL A 63 18.20 6.56 -1.63
C VAL A 63 19.46 6.13 -0.89
N THR A 64 20.04 7.00 -0.05
CA THR A 64 21.22 6.67 0.74
C THR A 64 20.92 5.62 1.82
N GLN A 65 19.80 5.76 2.53
CA GLN A 65 19.37 4.77 3.52
C GLN A 65 19.05 3.42 2.89
N ARG A 66 18.45 3.41 1.69
CA ARG A 66 18.14 2.18 0.93
C ARG A 66 19.41 1.43 0.53
N LYS A 67 20.47 2.13 0.10
CA LYS A 67 21.78 1.51 -0.18
C LYS A 67 22.36 0.81 1.04
N ASN A 68 22.14 1.34 2.24
CA ASN A 68 22.66 0.79 3.49
C ASN A 68 21.84 -0.40 4.04
N ARG A 69 20.65 -0.68 3.49
CA ARG A 69 19.77 -1.81 3.94
C ARG A 69 20.28 -3.19 3.51
N GLY A 70 21.37 -3.26 2.78
CA GLY A 70 22.03 -4.50 2.38
C GLY A 70 21.27 -5.27 1.29
N LYS A 71 21.63 -6.55 1.11
CA LYS A 71 21.06 -7.44 0.10
C LYS A 71 19.88 -8.27 0.62
N LEU A 72 19.26 -7.88 1.75
CA LEU A 72 18.12 -8.62 2.32
C LEU A 72 16.93 -8.64 1.35
N VAL A 73 16.19 -9.73 1.38
CA VAL A 73 14.94 -9.85 0.60
C VAL A 73 13.93 -8.81 1.08
N ARG A 74 13.32 -8.09 0.15
CA ARG A 74 12.36 -7.03 0.43
C ARG A 74 10.97 -7.49 0.04
N VAL A 75 10.05 -7.42 0.99
CA VAL A 75 8.64 -7.79 0.84
C VAL A 75 7.80 -6.54 1.04
N ALA A 76 7.00 -6.15 0.05
CA ALA A 76 6.13 -4.98 0.14
C ALA A 76 4.67 -5.41 0.32
N LEU A 77 4.00 -4.83 1.33
CA LEU A 77 2.56 -4.94 1.52
C LEU A 77 1.86 -3.91 0.65
N VAL A 78 1.10 -4.35 -0.34
CA VAL A 78 0.29 -3.49 -1.20
C VAL A 78 -1.19 -3.86 -1.08
N GLY A 79 -2.07 -2.94 -1.42
CA GLY A 79 -3.50 -3.19 -1.38
C GLY A 79 -4.29 -1.92 -1.13
N TYR A 80 -5.60 -2.02 -1.25
CA TYR A 80 -6.50 -0.90 -1.05
C TYR A 80 -6.44 -0.35 0.38
N THR A 81 -7.00 0.84 0.62
CA THR A 81 -7.09 1.39 1.98
C THR A 81 -7.96 0.50 2.87
N ASN A 82 -7.60 0.39 4.15
CA ASN A 82 -8.34 -0.36 5.18
C ASN A 82 -8.50 -1.88 4.95
N VAL A 83 -7.66 -2.50 4.11
CA VAL A 83 -7.66 -3.97 3.93
C VAL A 83 -6.91 -4.72 5.04
N GLY A 84 -6.23 -4.00 5.94
CA GLY A 84 -5.52 -4.57 7.10
C GLY A 84 -4.02 -4.74 6.90
N LYS A 85 -3.36 -4.01 5.98
CA LYS A 85 -1.90 -4.05 5.75
C LYS A 85 -1.10 -3.81 7.01
N SER A 86 -1.35 -2.69 7.70
CA SER A 86 -0.62 -2.33 8.92
C SER A 86 -0.89 -3.31 10.07
N THR A 87 -2.09 -3.87 10.17
CA THR A 87 -2.42 -4.95 11.11
C THR A 87 -1.58 -6.20 10.81
N LEU A 88 -1.52 -6.60 9.54
CA LEU A 88 -0.73 -7.74 9.09
C LEU A 88 0.78 -7.51 9.32
N MET A 89 1.27 -6.31 9.03
CA MET A 89 2.65 -5.93 9.32
C MET A 89 2.99 -6.07 10.81
N ASN A 90 2.12 -5.57 11.70
CA ASN A 90 2.31 -5.67 13.13
C ASN A 90 2.34 -7.14 13.59
N LEU A 91 1.45 -7.95 13.04
CA LEU A 91 1.37 -9.38 13.35
C LEU A 91 2.64 -10.13 12.92
N LEU A 92 3.13 -9.89 11.70
CA LEU A 92 4.33 -10.53 11.18
C LEU A 92 5.61 -10.04 11.87
N SER A 93 5.65 -8.78 12.30
CA SER A 93 6.82 -8.19 12.96
C SER A 93 6.87 -8.41 14.47
N LYS A 94 5.90 -9.07 15.09
CA LYS A 94 5.76 -9.26 16.54
C LYS A 94 5.89 -7.96 17.36
N SER A 95 5.60 -6.80 16.78
CA SER A 95 5.66 -5.50 17.44
C SER A 95 4.27 -4.88 17.53
N GLU A 96 3.91 -4.40 18.73
CA GLU A 96 2.66 -3.70 18.98
C GLU A 96 2.79 -2.24 18.51
N VAL A 97 2.36 -1.97 17.27
CA VAL A 97 2.10 -0.60 16.82
C VAL A 97 0.62 -0.48 16.52
N PHE A 98 -0.01 0.55 17.05
CA PHE A 98 -1.43 0.82 16.87
C PHE A 98 -1.80 0.90 15.40
N ALA A 99 -2.60 -0.04 14.92
CA ALA A 99 -3.24 0.03 13.61
C ALA A 99 -4.59 0.72 13.77
N GLU A 100 -4.70 1.96 13.31
CA GLU A 100 -5.98 2.68 13.29
C GLU A 100 -6.80 2.30 12.05
N ASN A 101 -8.10 2.05 12.24
CA ASN A 101 -9.07 1.83 11.16
C ASN A 101 -9.43 3.15 10.46
N LYS A 102 -8.44 3.85 9.93
CA LYS A 102 -8.63 5.10 9.19
C LYS A 102 -8.11 4.96 7.77
N LEU A 103 -8.76 5.68 6.85
CA LEU A 103 -8.23 5.85 5.49
C LEU A 103 -6.85 6.51 5.60
N PHE A 104 -5.84 5.96 4.90
CA PHE A 104 -4.45 6.43 4.94
C PHE A 104 -3.83 6.41 6.35
N ALA A 105 -4.09 5.36 7.14
CA ALA A 105 -3.43 5.16 8.44
C ALA A 105 -1.90 5.15 8.32
N THR A 106 -1.37 4.67 7.18
CA THR A 106 0.05 4.74 6.83
C THR A 106 0.26 5.84 5.79
N LEU A 107 0.80 6.98 6.19
CA LEU A 107 1.19 8.08 5.30
C LEU A 107 2.66 7.98 4.87
N ASP A 108 3.50 7.43 5.73
CA ASP A 108 4.92 7.21 5.49
C ASP A 108 5.21 5.70 5.43
N THR A 109 6.07 5.28 4.51
CA THR A 109 6.46 3.87 4.40
C THR A 109 7.19 3.44 5.66
N THR A 110 6.65 2.47 6.34
CA THR A 110 7.31 1.85 7.50
C THR A 110 8.03 0.59 7.04
N VAL A 111 9.35 0.54 7.19
CA VAL A 111 10.15 -0.65 6.86
C VAL A 111 10.65 -1.29 8.13
N ARG A 112 10.41 -2.59 8.31
CA ARG A 112 10.86 -3.37 9.46
C ARG A 112 11.67 -4.56 9.04
N LYS A 113 12.75 -4.82 9.78
CA LYS A 113 13.51 -6.07 9.64
C LYS A 113 12.81 -7.14 10.47
N ILE A 114 12.42 -8.22 9.83
CA ILE A 114 11.84 -9.40 10.46
C ILE A 114 12.62 -10.64 10.06
N ALA A 115 12.43 -11.74 10.77
CA ALA A 115 12.94 -13.05 10.39
C ALA A 115 11.75 -14.02 10.34
N ILE A 116 11.61 -14.73 9.25
CA ILE A 116 10.68 -15.85 9.14
C ILE A 116 11.52 -17.11 9.13
N LYS A 117 11.32 -17.98 10.13
CA LYS A 117 12.27 -19.08 10.44
C LYS A 117 13.69 -18.49 10.55
N ASN A 118 14.61 -18.89 9.68
CA ASN A 118 16.00 -18.46 9.65
C ASN A 118 16.34 -17.44 8.54
N VAL A 119 15.36 -17.02 7.74
CA VAL A 119 15.58 -16.04 6.65
C VAL A 119 15.25 -14.63 7.10
N PRO A 120 16.25 -13.74 7.20
CA PRO A 120 16.01 -12.33 7.50
C PRO A 120 15.49 -11.61 6.25
N LEU A 121 14.44 -10.81 6.40
CA LEU A 121 13.84 -10.02 5.34
C LEU A 121 13.41 -8.63 5.81
N LEU A 122 13.17 -7.73 4.88
CA LEU A 122 12.63 -6.42 5.13
C LEU A 122 11.16 -6.39 4.69
N LEU A 123 10.28 -6.09 5.62
CA LEU A 123 8.85 -5.92 5.36
C LEU A 123 8.52 -4.44 5.32
N ALA A 124 7.96 -3.99 4.20
CA ALA A 124 7.56 -2.60 3.98
C ALA A 124 6.03 -2.47 3.94
N ASP A 125 5.46 -1.64 4.82
CA ASP A 125 4.06 -1.23 4.72
C ASP A 125 3.97 0.00 3.81
N THR A 126 3.06 -0.04 2.85
CA THR A 126 2.88 1.03 1.88
C THR A 126 1.55 1.74 2.07
N VAL A 127 1.44 2.92 1.50
CA VAL A 127 0.17 3.66 1.48
C VAL A 127 -0.92 2.84 0.77
N GLY A 128 -2.13 2.85 1.34
CA GLY A 128 -3.27 2.18 0.71
C GLY A 128 -3.68 2.84 -0.59
N PHE A 129 -3.91 2.04 -1.62
CA PHE A 129 -4.47 2.51 -2.88
C PHE A 129 -5.92 2.96 -2.70
N ILE A 130 -6.33 3.94 -3.51
CA ILE A 130 -7.70 4.42 -3.61
C ILE A 130 -8.12 4.48 -5.08
N ARG A 131 -9.41 4.36 -5.32
CA ARG A 131 -9.99 4.55 -6.65
C ARG A 131 -9.71 5.97 -7.14
N LYS A 132 -9.12 6.13 -8.32
CA LYS A 132 -8.76 7.42 -8.93
C LYS A 132 -7.81 8.25 -8.06
N LEU A 133 -6.57 7.75 -7.88
CA LEU A 133 -5.51 8.59 -7.31
C LEU A 133 -5.32 9.80 -8.25
N PRO A 134 -5.59 11.03 -7.81
CA PRO A 134 -5.34 12.19 -8.66
C PRO A 134 -3.85 12.26 -9.03
N HIS A 135 -3.53 12.56 -10.29
CA HIS A 135 -2.14 12.57 -10.78
C HIS A 135 -1.20 13.44 -9.92
N HIS A 136 -1.69 14.53 -9.32
CA HIS A 136 -0.91 15.37 -8.41
C HIS A 136 -0.60 14.70 -7.05
N LEU A 137 -1.37 13.68 -6.63
CA LEU A 137 -1.07 12.89 -5.44
C LEU A 137 -0.06 11.77 -5.74
N VAL A 138 0.00 11.27 -6.96
CA VAL A 138 1.00 10.25 -7.35
C VAL A 138 2.41 10.76 -7.09
N GLU A 139 2.69 12.03 -7.41
CA GLU A 139 4.00 12.64 -7.14
C GLU A 139 4.31 12.72 -5.63
N SER A 140 3.28 12.94 -4.80
CA SER A 140 3.42 12.96 -3.32
C SER A 140 3.63 11.57 -2.71
N PHE A 141 3.19 10.50 -3.38
CA PHE A 141 3.35 9.11 -2.95
C PHE A 141 4.51 8.39 -3.65
N LYS A 142 5.29 9.10 -4.49
CA LYS A 142 6.37 8.51 -5.26
C LYS A 142 7.38 7.77 -4.38
N SER A 143 7.73 8.32 -3.23
CA SER A 143 8.67 7.69 -2.30
C SER A 143 8.14 6.39 -1.69
N THR A 144 6.83 6.28 -1.47
CA THR A 144 6.20 5.06 -0.97
C THR A 144 6.04 4.01 -2.07
N LEU A 145 5.80 4.45 -3.29
CA LEU A 145 5.74 3.59 -4.47
C LEU A 145 7.12 3.06 -4.90
N ASP A 146 8.18 3.81 -4.60
CA ASP A 146 9.56 3.35 -4.83
C ASP A 146 9.91 2.12 -3.98
N GLU A 147 9.38 1.98 -2.75
CA GLU A 147 9.56 0.75 -1.95
C GLU A 147 8.90 -0.47 -2.63
N VAL A 148 7.76 -0.28 -3.31
CA VAL A 148 7.12 -1.34 -4.10
C VAL A 148 7.96 -1.69 -5.32
N ARG A 149 8.54 -0.69 -6.00
CA ARG A 149 9.45 -0.90 -7.13
C ARG A 149 10.70 -1.67 -6.75
N GLU A 150 11.23 -1.44 -5.57
CA GLU A 150 12.44 -2.09 -5.07
C GLU A 150 12.16 -3.41 -4.34
N ALA A 151 10.90 -3.75 -4.08
CA ALA A 151 10.53 -5.01 -3.48
C ALA A 151 10.85 -6.19 -4.40
N ASP A 152 11.24 -7.29 -3.78
CA ASP A 152 11.49 -8.55 -4.46
C ASP A 152 10.23 -9.42 -4.53
N VAL A 153 9.37 -9.28 -3.51
CA VAL A 153 8.10 -9.99 -3.36
C VAL A 153 7.00 -8.99 -3.02
N ILE A 154 5.84 -9.16 -3.62
CA ILE A 154 4.65 -8.38 -3.36
C ILE A 154 3.65 -9.21 -2.55
N LEU A 155 3.17 -8.68 -1.44
CA LEU A 155 2.00 -9.19 -0.73
C LEU A 155 0.80 -8.29 -1.05
N HIS A 156 -0.04 -8.75 -1.97
CA HIS A 156 -1.26 -8.02 -2.34
C HIS A 156 -2.39 -8.36 -1.36
N VAL A 157 -2.60 -7.49 -0.38
CA VAL A 157 -3.61 -7.68 0.68
C VAL A 157 -4.96 -7.18 0.21
N VAL A 158 -5.97 -8.05 0.29
CA VAL A 158 -7.34 -7.81 -0.17
C VAL A 158 -8.32 -8.06 0.98
N ASP A 159 -9.31 -7.21 1.14
CA ASP A 159 -10.41 -7.42 2.09
C ASP A 159 -11.52 -8.23 1.40
N ILE A 160 -11.59 -9.55 1.66
CA ILE A 160 -12.56 -10.42 1.03
C ILE A 160 -14.00 -10.16 1.50
N SER A 161 -14.17 -9.55 2.67
CA SER A 161 -15.50 -9.19 3.20
C SER A 161 -16.11 -7.98 2.48
N HIS A 162 -15.29 -7.21 1.76
CA HIS A 162 -15.77 -6.01 1.06
C HIS A 162 -16.52 -6.39 -0.23
N PRO A 163 -17.75 -5.86 -0.47
CA PRO A 163 -18.56 -6.24 -1.64
C PRO A 163 -17.90 -5.92 -3.00
N GLN A 164 -16.96 -4.99 -3.06
CA GLN A 164 -16.26 -4.58 -4.29
C GLN A 164 -14.78 -5.00 -4.28
N PHE A 165 -14.39 -6.12 -3.64
CA PHE A 165 -12.98 -6.49 -3.54
C PHE A 165 -12.34 -6.77 -4.91
N GLU A 166 -13.10 -7.29 -5.87
CA GLU A 166 -12.62 -7.56 -7.23
C GLU A 166 -12.26 -6.26 -7.96
N ASP A 167 -13.09 -5.21 -7.82
CA ASP A 167 -12.77 -3.89 -8.34
C ASP A 167 -11.52 -3.30 -7.67
N GLN A 168 -11.35 -3.52 -6.36
CA GLN A 168 -10.17 -3.08 -5.63
C GLN A 168 -8.91 -3.79 -6.12
N ILE A 169 -8.98 -5.10 -6.37
CA ILE A 169 -7.87 -5.88 -6.96
C ILE A 169 -7.51 -5.30 -8.33
N ARG A 170 -8.50 -5.05 -9.18
CA ARG A 170 -8.26 -4.47 -10.51
C ARG A 170 -7.55 -3.14 -10.43
N VAL A 171 -8.01 -2.21 -9.59
CA VAL A 171 -7.39 -0.88 -9.40
C VAL A 171 -5.94 -1.00 -8.92
N VAL A 172 -5.66 -1.91 -8.00
CA VAL A 172 -4.30 -2.14 -7.49
C VAL A 172 -3.41 -2.72 -8.60
N ASN A 173 -3.89 -3.71 -9.34
CA ASN A 173 -3.14 -4.35 -10.43
C ASN A 173 -2.86 -3.37 -11.58
N GLU A 174 -3.82 -2.54 -11.98
CA GLU A 174 -3.63 -1.47 -12.96
C GLU A 174 -2.52 -0.50 -12.50
N THR A 175 -2.59 -0.05 -11.25
CA THR A 175 -1.59 0.86 -10.69
C THR A 175 -0.20 0.21 -10.58
N LEU A 176 -0.13 -1.06 -10.18
CA LEU A 176 1.13 -1.80 -10.13
C LEU A 176 1.72 -1.99 -11.53
N GLY A 177 0.90 -2.30 -12.54
CA GLY A 177 1.30 -2.43 -13.94
C GLY A 177 1.89 -1.14 -14.53
N GLU A 178 1.43 0.04 -14.07
CA GLU A 178 2.01 1.34 -14.44
C GLU A 178 3.36 1.62 -13.75
N LEU A 179 3.59 1.02 -12.59
CA LEU A 179 4.75 1.31 -11.75
C LEU A 179 5.93 0.36 -12.00
N MET A 180 5.67 -0.86 -12.38
CA MET A 180 6.67 -1.92 -12.51
C MET A 180 6.25 -3.00 -13.51
N ASP A 181 7.23 -3.76 -13.99
CA ASP A 181 6.97 -4.96 -14.78
C ASP A 181 6.31 -6.04 -13.90
N ASN A 182 5.31 -6.73 -14.44
CA ASN A 182 4.55 -7.78 -13.74
C ASN A 182 5.35 -9.08 -13.47
N SER A 183 6.68 -9.01 -13.50
CA SER A 183 7.58 -10.18 -13.36
C SER A 183 7.87 -10.57 -11.91
N LYS A 184 7.41 -9.79 -10.92
CA LYS A 184 7.73 -10.04 -9.51
C LYS A 184 6.80 -11.08 -8.89
N PRO A 185 7.34 -12.01 -8.08
CA PRO A 185 6.53 -12.94 -7.30
C PRO A 185 5.49 -12.17 -6.47
N THR A 186 4.22 -12.52 -6.64
CA THR A 186 3.11 -11.88 -5.94
C THR A 186 2.28 -12.93 -5.23
N ILE A 187 2.07 -12.74 -3.92
CA ILE A 187 1.14 -13.54 -3.11
C ILE A 187 -0.10 -12.68 -2.88
N THR A 188 -1.27 -13.16 -3.33
CA THR A 188 -2.55 -12.51 -3.03
C THR A 188 -3.05 -13.01 -1.67
N VAL A 189 -3.17 -12.09 -0.72
CA VAL A 189 -3.58 -12.35 0.66
C VAL A 189 -5.02 -11.88 0.85
N PHE A 190 -5.97 -12.78 0.82
CA PHE A 190 -7.37 -12.50 1.13
C PHE A 190 -7.55 -12.44 2.65
N ASN A 191 -7.61 -11.23 3.17
CA ASN A 191 -7.75 -10.96 4.60
C ASN A 191 -9.21 -10.76 5.01
N LYS A 192 -9.47 -10.82 6.32
CA LYS A 192 -10.76 -10.64 6.97
C LYS A 192 -11.77 -11.75 6.65
N ILE A 193 -11.31 -13.00 6.54
CA ILE A 193 -12.21 -14.16 6.41
C ILE A 193 -13.17 -14.29 7.59
N ASP A 194 -12.79 -13.77 8.78
CA ASP A 194 -13.63 -13.70 9.97
C ASP A 194 -14.85 -12.78 9.81
N ALA A 195 -14.79 -11.81 8.91
CA ALA A 195 -15.89 -10.88 8.61
C ALA A 195 -16.64 -11.24 7.31
N PHE A 196 -16.20 -12.30 6.61
CA PHE A 196 -16.83 -12.72 5.38
C PHE A 196 -18.18 -13.37 5.68
N THR A 197 -19.21 -12.94 4.95
CA THR A 197 -20.57 -13.49 5.05
C THR A 197 -21.12 -13.80 3.66
N TYR A 198 -21.89 -14.88 3.56
CA TYR A 198 -22.58 -15.23 2.33
C TYR A 198 -24.01 -15.66 2.63
N THR A 199 -24.90 -15.57 1.65
CA THR A 199 -26.28 -16.01 1.73
C THR A 199 -26.45 -17.22 0.86
N LYS A 200 -26.64 -18.40 1.48
CA LYS A 200 -26.90 -19.62 0.71
C LYS A 200 -28.20 -19.43 -0.07
N LYS A 201 -28.13 -19.72 -1.36
CA LYS A 201 -29.29 -19.69 -2.23
C LYS A 201 -30.17 -20.94 -1.99
N GLU A 202 -31.49 -20.76 -1.90
CA GLU A 202 -32.43 -21.86 -1.82
C GLU A 202 -32.56 -22.54 -3.18
N GLU A 203 -32.88 -23.85 -3.18
CA GLU A 203 -32.95 -24.65 -4.42
C GLU A 203 -34.06 -24.17 -5.35
N ASP A 204 -35.15 -23.59 -4.80
CA ASP A 204 -36.28 -23.05 -5.53
C ASP A 204 -36.12 -21.61 -6.03
N ASP A 205 -35.01 -20.95 -5.69
CA ASP A 205 -34.76 -19.58 -6.11
C ASP A 205 -34.18 -19.54 -7.53
N LEU A 206 -34.98 -19.12 -8.50
CA LEU A 206 -34.62 -19.01 -9.92
C LEU A 206 -33.86 -17.70 -10.26
N THR A 207 -33.58 -16.84 -9.30
CA THR A 207 -32.79 -15.61 -9.58
C THR A 207 -31.37 -15.99 -10.00
N PRO A 208 -30.66 -15.14 -10.76
CA PRO A 208 -29.23 -15.38 -11.07
C PRO A 208 -28.41 -15.50 -9.80
N ILE A 209 -27.40 -16.36 -9.82
CA ILE A 209 -26.44 -16.48 -8.72
C ILE A 209 -25.63 -15.18 -8.68
N GLU A 210 -25.76 -14.45 -7.58
CA GLU A 210 -25.00 -13.26 -7.30
C GLU A 210 -23.80 -13.60 -6.42
N ARG A 211 -22.85 -12.69 -6.35
CA ARG A 211 -21.65 -12.85 -5.54
C ARG A 211 -21.93 -13.16 -4.06
N LYS A 212 -22.97 -12.57 -3.48
CA LYS A 212 -23.41 -12.83 -2.09
C LYS A 212 -23.78 -14.29 -1.82
N ASN A 213 -23.97 -15.08 -2.88
CA ASN A 213 -24.37 -16.49 -2.79
C ASN A 213 -23.17 -17.46 -2.77
N TYR A 214 -21.95 -16.98 -3.10
CA TYR A 214 -20.75 -17.83 -3.08
C TYR A 214 -20.24 -18.01 -1.66
N SER A 215 -19.98 -19.25 -1.28
CA SER A 215 -19.27 -19.58 -0.06
C SER A 215 -17.79 -19.22 -0.17
N LEU A 216 -17.07 -19.26 0.94
CA LEU A 216 -15.63 -19.02 0.93
C LEU A 216 -14.90 -20.08 0.09
N GLU A 217 -15.34 -21.33 0.13
CA GLU A 217 -14.82 -22.44 -0.66
C GLU A 217 -15.01 -22.22 -2.16
N ASP A 218 -16.18 -21.75 -2.58
CA ASP A 218 -16.47 -21.43 -3.98
C ASP A 218 -15.54 -20.32 -4.47
N LEU A 219 -15.36 -19.28 -3.66
CA LEU A 219 -14.44 -18.19 -3.98
C LEU A 219 -12.99 -18.67 -4.07
N LYS A 220 -12.54 -19.55 -3.17
CA LYS A 220 -11.20 -20.16 -3.23
C LYS A 220 -11.00 -20.88 -4.56
N GLN A 221 -11.92 -21.74 -4.96
CA GLN A 221 -11.82 -22.48 -6.22
C GLN A 221 -11.83 -21.55 -7.44
N MET A 222 -12.70 -20.53 -7.46
CA MET A 222 -12.77 -19.56 -8.55
C MET A 222 -11.49 -18.76 -8.69
N TRP A 223 -10.88 -18.33 -7.59
CA TRP A 223 -9.66 -17.52 -7.62
C TRP A 223 -8.40 -18.35 -7.86
N MET A 224 -8.34 -19.59 -7.38
CA MET A 224 -7.25 -20.52 -7.72
C MET A 224 -7.17 -20.80 -9.23
N SER A 225 -8.32 -20.79 -9.93
CA SER A 225 -8.35 -20.99 -11.39
C SER A 225 -8.10 -19.73 -12.21
N LYS A 226 -8.28 -18.53 -11.63
CA LYS A 226 -8.20 -17.23 -12.33
C LYS A 226 -6.85 -16.53 -12.20
N GLN A 227 -6.05 -16.83 -11.19
CA GLN A 227 -4.80 -16.11 -10.94
C GLN A 227 -3.57 -16.98 -11.25
N GLU A 228 -2.64 -16.38 -12.00
CA GLU A 228 -1.25 -16.84 -12.08
C GLU A 228 -0.55 -16.32 -10.81
N GLY A 229 -0.51 -17.12 -9.74
CA GLY A 229 0.17 -16.76 -8.50
C GLY A 229 -0.41 -17.44 -7.26
N GLU A 230 0.33 -17.33 -6.17
CA GLU A 230 -0.07 -17.93 -4.90
C GLU A 230 -1.15 -17.11 -4.21
N THR A 231 -2.12 -17.80 -3.62
CA THR A 231 -3.20 -17.20 -2.85
C THR A 231 -3.23 -17.76 -1.43
N VAL A 232 -3.53 -16.91 -0.43
CA VAL A 232 -3.73 -17.31 0.97
C VAL A 232 -4.94 -16.59 1.53
N TYR A 233 -5.72 -17.28 2.33
CA TYR A 233 -6.93 -16.77 2.95
C TYR A 233 -6.74 -16.69 4.46
N ILE A 234 -6.70 -15.48 5.00
CA ILE A 234 -6.32 -15.23 6.41
C ILE A 234 -7.35 -14.37 7.15
N SER A 235 -7.28 -14.44 8.46
CA SER A 235 -7.75 -13.36 9.32
C SER A 235 -6.59 -12.81 10.14
N ALA A 236 -6.16 -11.59 9.84
CA ALA A 236 -5.16 -10.91 10.65
C ALA A 236 -5.69 -10.59 12.07
N LYS A 237 -7.01 -10.51 12.26
CA LYS A 237 -7.65 -10.23 13.55
C LYS A 237 -7.68 -11.47 14.44
N SER A 238 -8.15 -12.61 13.94
CA SER A 238 -8.21 -13.89 14.68
C SER A 238 -6.90 -14.67 14.60
N LYS A 239 -5.92 -14.22 13.81
CA LYS A 239 -4.64 -14.88 13.54
C LYS A 239 -4.78 -16.24 12.82
N GLU A 240 -5.85 -16.39 12.06
CA GLU A 240 -6.14 -17.60 11.31
C GLU A 240 -5.29 -17.68 10.04
N ASN A 241 -4.71 -18.85 9.74
CA ASN A 241 -3.88 -19.16 8.57
C ASN A 241 -2.62 -18.27 8.41
N ILE A 242 -2.14 -17.64 9.50
CA ILE A 242 -0.94 -16.79 9.45
C ILE A 242 0.33 -17.61 9.24
N GLU A 243 0.39 -18.84 9.76
CA GLU A 243 1.55 -19.71 9.57
C GLU A 243 1.64 -20.18 8.10
N GLU A 244 0.52 -20.48 7.43
CA GLU A 244 0.48 -20.76 5.99
C GLU A 244 1.06 -19.59 5.17
N LEU A 245 0.65 -18.36 5.51
CA LEU A 245 1.20 -17.16 4.87
C LEU A 245 2.71 -17.03 5.09
N LYS A 246 3.19 -17.27 6.32
CA LYS A 246 4.63 -17.23 6.62
C LYS A 246 5.42 -18.28 5.84
N GLU A 247 4.88 -19.49 5.69
CA GLU A 247 5.53 -20.53 4.90
C GLU A 247 5.69 -20.14 3.44
N LYS A 248 4.63 -19.62 2.81
CA LYS A 248 4.70 -19.16 1.43
C LYS A 248 5.69 -18.00 1.25
N ILE A 249 5.69 -17.04 2.18
CA ILE A 249 6.70 -15.96 2.16
C ILE A 249 8.11 -16.53 2.31
N TYR A 250 8.29 -17.51 3.21
CA TYR A 250 9.57 -18.15 3.46
C TYR A 250 10.11 -18.84 2.22
N ASP A 251 9.30 -19.65 1.53
CA ASP A 251 9.71 -20.39 0.35
C ASP A 251 10.23 -19.46 -0.75
N ILE A 252 9.47 -18.42 -1.10
CA ILE A 252 9.90 -17.44 -2.10
C ILE A 252 11.12 -16.65 -1.61
N ALA A 253 11.13 -16.22 -0.36
CA ALA A 253 12.25 -15.45 0.19
C ALA A 253 13.53 -16.27 0.28
N LYS A 254 13.44 -17.57 0.59
CA LYS A 254 14.55 -18.50 0.62
C LYS A 254 15.20 -18.64 -0.76
N ASP A 255 14.42 -18.81 -1.81
CA ASP A 255 14.93 -18.93 -3.17
C ASP A 255 15.67 -17.67 -3.60
N ILE A 256 15.10 -16.51 -3.36
CA ILE A 256 15.73 -15.22 -3.67
C ILE A 256 16.99 -15.00 -2.83
N HIS A 257 16.94 -15.36 -1.55
CA HIS A 257 18.08 -15.23 -0.65
C HIS A 257 19.22 -16.17 -1.07
N SER A 258 18.93 -17.41 -1.40
CA SER A 258 19.91 -18.40 -1.89
C SER A 258 20.60 -17.92 -3.17
N ALA A 259 19.84 -17.36 -4.09
CA ALA A 259 20.40 -16.79 -5.32
C ALA A 259 21.34 -15.59 -5.05
N ARG A 260 21.07 -14.78 -4.03
CA ARG A 260 21.90 -13.64 -3.64
C ARG A 260 23.13 -13.99 -2.82
N PHE A 261 23.04 -15.08 -2.05
CA PHE A 261 24.06 -15.54 -1.11
C PHE A 261 24.35 -17.03 -1.29
N PRO A 262 24.92 -17.46 -2.43
CA PRO A 262 25.07 -18.87 -2.77
C PRO A 262 26.05 -19.64 -1.85
N PHE A 263 26.79 -18.93 -0.99
CA PHE A 263 27.78 -19.54 -0.09
C PHE A 263 27.39 -19.43 1.40
N ASN A 264 26.15 -19.11 1.71
CA ASN A 264 25.73 -18.79 3.08
C ASN A 264 24.82 -19.89 3.67
N ASP A 265 25.32 -21.13 3.68
CA ASP A 265 24.59 -22.31 4.18
C ASP A 265 24.21 -22.20 5.68
N PHE A 266 24.87 -21.31 6.44
CA PHE A 266 24.64 -21.14 7.87
C PHE A 266 23.24 -20.53 8.19
N LEU A 267 22.62 -19.80 7.24
CA LEU A 267 21.31 -19.19 7.44
C LEU A 267 20.15 -20.19 7.27
N TYR A 268 20.44 -21.41 6.79
CA TYR A 268 19.42 -22.40 6.47
C TYR A 268 19.39 -23.60 7.43
N ARG A 269 20.17 -23.59 8.50
CA ARG A 269 20.02 -24.59 9.56
C ARG A 269 18.75 -24.27 10.32
N ASP A 270 17.75 -25.13 10.19
CA ASP A 270 16.59 -25.14 11.06
C ASP A 270 17.11 -25.36 12.48
N PHE A 271 17.06 -24.34 13.31
CA PHE A 271 17.14 -24.53 14.76
C PHE A 271 15.78 -25.08 15.15
N GLU A 272 15.64 -26.39 15.18
CA GLU A 272 14.62 -27.03 15.98
C GLU A 272 14.90 -26.58 17.41
N ILE A 273 14.08 -25.68 17.90
CA ILE A 273 14.06 -25.33 19.32
C ILE A 273 13.42 -26.55 19.97
N ASP A 274 14.25 -27.47 20.48
CA ASP A 274 13.81 -28.52 21.37
C ASP A 274 13.06 -27.86 22.55
N GLU A 275 11.74 -27.98 22.55
CA GLU A 275 10.87 -27.57 23.66
C GLU A 275 11.03 -28.50 24.90
N GLU A 276 12.10 -29.24 24.99
CA GLU A 276 12.43 -30.09 26.13
C GLU A 276 13.52 -29.45 27.00
N THR A 277 13.22 -28.34 27.64
CA THR A 277 13.89 -28.01 28.92
C THR A 277 13.00 -27.03 29.71
N LYS A 278 12.03 -27.58 30.40
CA LYS A 278 11.44 -27.00 31.57
C LYS A 278 11.75 -27.87 32.77
#